data_cb7ce860934c3004667d152c05baa29f
#
_entry.id   cb7ce860934c3004667d152c05baa29f
#
_cell.length_a   1.000
_cell.length_b   1.000
_cell.length_c   1.000
_cell.angle_alpha   90.00
_cell.angle_beta   90.00
_cell.angle_gamma   90.00
#
_symmetry.space_group_name_H-M   'P 1'
#
loop_
_entity.id
_entity.type
_entity.pdbx_description
1 polymer ?
#
loop_
_entity_poly.entity_id
_entity_poly.type
_entity_poly.pdbx_seq_one_letter_code
_entity_poly.pdbx_strand_id
1 'polypeptide(L)'
;MTASHLETAKNRRVPMMVLSFIVSWAIGACGFRLAGSGPWPAVLARPYVSLKDPYTDFSREFERQLKAAGAQLQPVAGGASATIDISRDTVEQRTLSVSANNIPTEYLLIYTVTFTVRGPDKELLAPQTIAVQQDYSFAENVVLAKEHEADILREQMARNLVAIAIRRLGSLK
;
A
#
# COMPACT_ATOMS: atom_id res chain seq x y z
N MET A 1 61.68 36.37 -38.27
CA MET A 1 61.71 35.07 -37.57
C MET A 1 60.84 35.15 -36.39
N THR A 2 59.77 34.45 -36.40
CA THR A 2 59.08 33.62 -35.41
C THR A 2 57.57 33.73 -35.58
N ALA A 3 57.03 32.83 -36.39
CA ALA A 3 55.65 32.45 -36.35
C ALA A 3 55.60 31.05 -35.76
N SER A 4 54.75 30.81 -34.74
CA SER A 4 54.16 29.49 -34.42
C SER A 4 53.88 29.36 -32.93
N HIS A 5 52.69 29.78 -32.47
CA HIS A 5 52.10 29.32 -31.20
C HIS A 5 50.61 29.73 -31.06
N LEU A 6 49.73 29.36 -31.97
CA LEU A 6 48.29 29.54 -31.80
C LEU A 6 47.47 28.44 -32.55
N GLU A 7 47.70 27.18 -32.25
CA GLU A 7 46.83 26.12 -32.82
C GLU A 7 46.63 24.87 -31.94
N THR A 8 46.47 25.03 -30.62
CA THR A 8 46.22 23.82 -29.80
C THR A 8 45.06 23.95 -28.84
N ALA A 9 44.27 25.04 -28.88
CA ALA A 9 43.18 25.27 -27.92
C ALA A 9 41.76 24.89 -28.43
N LYS A 10 41.58 24.54 -29.71
CA LYS A 10 40.25 24.35 -30.30
C LYS A 10 39.67 22.92 -30.16
N ASN A 11 40.49 21.92 -29.87
CA ASN A 11 40.08 20.53 -29.92
C ASN A 11 39.71 19.87 -28.57
N ARG A 12 39.77 20.62 -27.43
CA ARG A 12 39.49 20.11 -26.09
C ARG A 12 38.01 20.26 -25.65
N ARG A 13 37.24 21.10 -26.34
CA ARG A 13 35.82 21.37 -25.93
C ARG A 13 34.83 20.36 -26.53
N VAL A 14 35.15 19.75 -27.64
CA VAL A 14 34.28 18.73 -28.30
C VAL A 14 34.17 17.44 -27.48
N PRO A 15 35.26 16.85 -26.92
CA PRO A 15 35.13 15.63 -26.12
C PRO A 15 34.37 15.85 -24.80
N MET A 16 34.43 17.06 -24.21
CA MET A 16 33.73 17.37 -22.97
C MET A 16 32.23 17.51 -23.17
N MET A 17 31.74 18.02 -24.32
CA MET A 17 30.32 18.08 -24.67
C MET A 17 29.75 16.68 -24.98
N VAL A 18 30.50 15.83 -25.67
CA VAL A 18 30.07 14.44 -25.95
C VAL A 18 30.02 13.60 -24.68
N LEU A 19 30.95 13.79 -23.77
CA LEU A 19 30.96 13.11 -22.47
C LEU A 19 29.76 13.52 -21.61
N SER A 20 29.38 14.81 -21.62
CA SER A 20 28.21 15.33 -20.90
C SER A 20 26.90 14.75 -21.46
N PHE A 21 26.80 14.53 -22.77
CA PHE A 21 25.61 13.96 -23.42
C PHE A 21 25.46 12.45 -23.12
N ILE A 22 26.57 11.73 -23.03
CA ILE A 22 26.58 10.29 -22.69
C ILE A 22 26.18 10.08 -21.22
N VAL A 23 26.64 10.95 -20.30
CA VAL A 23 26.27 10.88 -18.88
C VAL A 23 24.78 11.21 -18.68
N SER A 24 24.20 12.17 -19.42
CA SER A 24 22.78 12.47 -19.37
C SER A 24 21.89 11.31 -19.86
N TRP A 25 22.34 10.53 -20.84
CA TRP A 25 21.61 9.35 -21.33
C TRP A 25 21.68 8.16 -20.36
N ALA A 26 22.77 8.03 -19.61
CA ALA A 26 22.95 6.95 -18.63
C ALA A 26 22.03 7.09 -17.40
N ILE A 27 21.61 8.30 -17.05
CA ILE A 27 20.70 8.57 -15.92
C ILE A 27 19.26 8.17 -16.26
N GLY A 28 18.85 8.20 -17.53
CA GLY A 28 17.52 7.74 -17.98
C GLY A 28 17.35 6.22 -18.04
N ALA A 29 18.45 5.44 -17.97
CA ALA A 29 18.45 3.99 -18.05
C ALA A 29 18.26 3.28 -16.69
N CYS A 30 18.19 4.00 -15.57
CA CYS A 30 17.74 3.44 -14.30
C CYS A 30 16.26 3.09 -14.46
N GLY A 31 15.95 1.84 -14.79
CA GLY A 31 14.62 1.29 -14.93
C GLY A 31 13.84 1.25 -13.61
N PHE A 32 13.69 2.40 -12.96
CA PHE A 32 12.82 2.57 -11.78
C PHE A 32 11.37 2.40 -12.25
N ARG A 33 10.85 1.17 -12.16
CA ARG A 33 9.41 0.95 -12.25
C ARG A 33 8.79 1.28 -10.91
N LEU A 34 7.86 2.23 -10.93
CA LEU A 34 7.04 2.53 -9.75
C LEU A 34 6.35 1.23 -9.30
N ALA A 35 6.59 0.80 -8.06
CA ALA A 35 5.94 -0.38 -7.52
C ALA A 35 4.41 -0.17 -7.56
N GLY A 36 3.68 -1.06 -8.24
CA GLY A 36 2.22 -0.94 -8.41
C GLY A 36 1.75 -0.44 -9.79
N SER A 37 2.66 -0.12 -10.73
CA SER A 37 2.29 0.31 -12.11
C SER A 37 2.07 -0.85 -13.10
N GLY A 38 2.00 -2.08 -12.62
CA GLY A 38 1.63 -3.23 -13.47
C GLY A 38 0.13 -3.22 -13.80
N PRO A 39 -0.29 -3.82 -14.94
CA PRO A 39 -1.70 -3.99 -15.23
C PRO A 39 -2.36 -4.82 -14.13
N TRP A 40 -3.60 -4.44 -13.76
CA TRP A 40 -4.39 -5.20 -12.80
C TRP A 40 -4.64 -6.62 -13.33
N PRO A 41 -4.54 -7.67 -12.49
CA PRO A 41 -4.70 -9.05 -12.95
C PRO A 41 -6.06 -9.29 -13.63
N ALA A 42 -6.05 -9.91 -14.83
CA ALA A 42 -7.27 -10.21 -15.57
C ALA A 42 -8.24 -11.10 -14.78
N VAL A 43 -7.70 -12.01 -13.96
CA VAL A 43 -8.49 -12.88 -13.05
C VAL A 43 -9.25 -12.08 -11.99
N LEU A 44 -8.84 -10.85 -11.69
CA LEU A 44 -9.50 -9.92 -10.78
C LEU A 44 -10.18 -8.75 -11.52
N ALA A 45 -10.46 -8.87 -12.83
CA ALA A 45 -11.13 -7.82 -13.58
C ALA A 45 -12.57 -7.58 -13.10
N ARG A 46 -13.30 -8.63 -12.73
CA ARG A 46 -14.68 -8.56 -12.25
C ARG A 46 -14.86 -9.41 -10.98
N PRO A 47 -14.25 -9.02 -9.85
CA PRO A 47 -14.33 -9.81 -8.63
C PRO A 47 -15.65 -9.58 -7.91
N TYR A 48 -16.11 -10.60 -7.19
CA TYR A 48 -17.06 -10.46 -6.09
C TYR A 48 -16.30 -10.36 -4.78
N VAL A 49 -16.66 -9.42 -3.90
CA VAL A 49 -16.06 -9.27 -2.58
C VAL A 49 -17.07 -9.72 -1.53
N SER A 50 -16.72 -10.78 -0.81
CA SER A 50 -17.48 -11.28 0.33
C SER A 50 -16.95 -10.62 1.59
N LEU A 51 -17.75 -9.76 2.21
CA LEU A 51 -17.41 -9.02 3.42
C LEU A 51 -18.28 -9.52 4.57
N LYS A 52 -17.66 -9.78 5.72
CA LYS A 52 -18.40 -10.10 6.95
C LYS A 52 -19.12 -8.86 7.50
N ASP A 53 -18.46 -7.69 7.42
CA ASP A 53 -19.01 -6.38 7.75
C ASP A 53 -18.56 -5.37 6.69
N PRO A 54 -19.51 -4.81 5.90
CA PRO A 54 -19.19 -3.84 4.85
C PRO A 54 -18.92 -2.42 5.38
N TYR A 55 -19.18 -2.17 6.68
CA TYR A 55 -19.08 -0.84 7.26
C TYR A 55 -17.78 -0.56 7.98
N THR A 56 -16.85 -1.52 8.06
CA THR A 56 -15.53 -1.31 8.63
C THR A 56 -14.69 -0.35 7.78
N ASP A 57 -13.70 0.28 8.41
CA ASP A 57 -12.77 1.18 7.70
C ASP A 57 -12.00 0.44 6.61
N PHE A 58 -11.58 -0.81 6.90
CA PHE A 58 -10.91 -1.67 5.93
C PHE A 58 -11.83 -1.99 4.74
N SER A 59 -13.05 -2.45 4.99
CA SER A 59 -13.98 -2.87 3.92
C SER A 59 -14.29 -1.73 2.94
N ARG A 60 -14.60 -0.54 3.46
CA ARG A 60 -14.88 0.66 2.64
C ARG A 60 -13.66 1.08 1.80
N GLU A 61 -12.50 1.15 2.44
CA GLU A 61 -11.25 1.53 1.76
C GLU A 61 -10.83 0.49 0.73
N PHE A 62 -11.00 -0.81 1.05
CA PHE A 62 -10.64 -1.92 0.18
C PHE A 62 -11.46 -1.91 -1.13
N GLU A 63 -12.79 -1.77 -1.04
CA GLU A 63 -13.62 -1.63 -2.23
C GLU A 63 -13.25 -0.41 -3.07
N ARG A 64 -12.97 0.72 -2.41
CA ARG A 64 -12.54 1.95 -3.08
C ARG A 64 -11.25 1.73 -3.87
N GLN A 65 -10.26 1.08 -3.26
CA GLN A 65 -8.96 0.82 -3.89
C GLN A 65 -9.06 -0.23 -5.00
N LEU A 66 -9.90 -1.25 -4.87
CA LEU A 66 -10.17 -2.20 -5.95
C LEU A 66 -10.73 -1.50 -7.19
N LYS A 67 -11.73 -0.61 -7.00
CA LYS A 67 -12.31 0.19 -8.09
C LYS A 67 -11.25 1.11 -8.73
N ALA A 68 -10.43 1.76 -7.92
CA ALA A 68 -9.34 2.61 -8.39
C ALA A 68 -8.26 1.83 -9.17
N ALA A 69 -8.02 0.56 -8.81
CA ALA A 69 -7.13 -0.34 -9.55
C ALA A 69 -7.72 -0.86 -10.87
N GLY A 70 -8.99 -0.55 -11.19
CA GLY A 70 -9.67 -0.94 -12.42
C GLY A 70 -10.56 -2.19 -12.29
N ALA A 71 -10.78 -2.73 -11.08
CA ALA A 71 -11.71 -3.82 -10.87
C ALA A 71 -13.17 -3.38 -10.98
N GLN A 72 -14.00 -4.16 -11.67
CA GLN A 72 -15.45 -3.97 -11.78
C GLN A 72 -16.16 -4.89 -10.78
N LEU A 73 -16.39 -4.41 -9.56
CA LEU A 73 -16.99 -5.21 -8.50
C LEU A 73 -18.36 -5.75 -8.89
N GLN A 74 -18.57 -7.06 -8.70
CA GLN A 74 -19.83 -7.73 -8.98
C GLN A 74 -20.72 -7.73 -7.72
N PRO A 75 -22.04 -7.54 -7.85
CA PRO A 75 -22.95 -7.56 -6.70
C PRO A 75 -23.20 -8.98 -6.15
N VAL A 76 -22.90 -10.00 -6.95
CA VAL A 76 -23.11 -11.42 -6.59
C VAL A 76 -21.94 -12.28 -7.09
N ALA A 77 -21.69 -13.40 -6.42
CA ALA A 77 -20.61 -14.33 -6.78
C ALA A 77 -20.84 -15.00 -8.15
N GLY A 78 -22.11 -15.16 -8.56
CA GLY A 78 -22.46 -15.79 -9.85
C GLY A 78 -22.00 -14.92 -11.03
N GLY A 79 -21.06 -15.44 -11.84
CA GLY A 79 -20.49 -14.73 -12.98
C GLY A 79 -19.31 -13.79 -12.65
N ALA A 80 -18.86 -13.74 -11.41
CA ALA A 80 -17.63 -13.07 -11.04
C ALA A 80 -16.40 -13.81 -11.56
N SER A 81 -15.35 -13.07 -11.94
CA SER A 81 -14.09 -13.66 -12.38
C SER A 81 -13.33 -14.33 -11.22
N ALA A 82 -13.51 -13.85 -10.01
CA ALA A 82 -13.01 -14.42 -8.77
C ALA A 82 -13.85 -13.93 -7.58
N THR A 83 -13.77 -14.66 -6.46
CA THR A 83 -14.32 -14.24 -5.16
C THR A 83 -13.19 -13.92 -4.22
N ILE A 84 -13.19 -12.69 -3.69
CA ILE A 84 -12.29 -12.26 -2.61
C ILE A 84 -13.11 -12.35 -1.31
N ASP A 85 -12.73 -13.25 -0.41
CA ASP A 85 -13.44 -13.48 0.84
C ASP A 85 -12.64 -12.90 2.02
N ILE A 86 -13.22 -11.92 2.72
CA ILE A 86 -12.66 -11.31 3.93
C ILE A 86 -13.26 -12.05 5.13
N SER A 87 -12.54 -13.05 5.61
CA SER A 87 -13.00 -13.92 6.70
C SER A 87 -12.77 -13.32 8.09
N ARG A 88 -11.81 -12.41 8.22
CA ARG A 88 -11.52 -11.68 9.47
C ARG A 88 -11.22 -10.22 9.16
N ASP A 89 -11.83 -9.33 9.96
CA ASP A 89 -11.61 -7.89 9.96
C ASP A 89 -11.87 -7.42 11.41
N THR A 90 -10.80 -7.23 12.19
CA THR A 90 -10.91 -6.97 13.63
C THR A 90 -9.85 -5.99 14.11
N VAL A 91 -10.25 -5.07 14.98
CA VAL A 91 -9.37 -4.20 15.74
C VAL A 91 -9.41 -4.62 17.21
N GLU A 92 -8.25 -4.90 17.78
CA GLU A 92 -8.06 -5.18 19.20
C GLU A 92 -7.31 -4.01 19.84
N GLN A 93 -7.72 -3.62 21.04
CA GLN A 93 -6.99 -2.65 21.87
C GLN A 93 -6.47 -3.35 23.12
N ARG A 94 -5.19 -3.16 23.41
CA ARG A 94 -4.53 -3.71 24.61
C ARG A 94 -3.90 -2.57 25.40
N THR A 95 -3.97 -2.62 26.72
CA THR A 95 -3.24 -1.71 27.60
C THR A 95 -1.77 -2.09 27.62
N LEU A 96 -0.88 -1.14 27.33
CA LEU A 96 0.58 -1.34 27.39
C LEU A 96 1.16 -0.89 28.73
N SER A 97 0.69 0.25 29.24
CA SER A 97 1.18 0.78 30.51
C SER A 97 0.05 1.40 31.35
N VAL A 98 0.29 1.48 32.65
CA VAL A 98 -0.60 2.12 33.62
C VAL A 98 0.21 3.08 34.48
N SER A 99 -0.46 4.15 34.96
CA SER A 99 0.10 5.10 35.92
C SER A 99 0.25 4.47 37.32
N ALA A 100 0.89 5.20 38.23
CA ALA A 100 0.98 4.80 39.65
C ALA A 100 -0.40 4.61 40.31
N ASN A 101 -1.46 5.21 39.79
CA ASN A 101 -2.84 5.07 40.24
C ASN A 101 -3.60 3.95 39.50
N ASN A 102 -2.91 3.07 38.78
CA ASN A 102 -3.47 1.97 38.00
C ASN A 102 -4.42 2.43 36.85
N ILE A 103 -4.22 3.64 36.33
CA ILE A 103 -4.97 4.18 35.19
C ILE A 103 -4.18 3.93 33.92
N PRO A 104 -4.78 3.35 32.86
CA PRO A 104 -4.07 3.12 31.59
C PRO A 104 -3.53 4.42 30.99
N THR A 105 -2.27 4.42 30.61
CA THR A 105 -1.57 5.59 30.01
C THR A 105 -1.13 5.35 28.59
N GLU A 106 -0.98 4.08 28.19
CA GLU A 106 -0.62 3.71 26.81
C GLU A 106 -1.44 2.51 26.37
N TYR A 107 -1.85 2.54 25.12
CA TYR A 107 -2.59 1.47 24.45
C TYR A 107 -1.87 1.03 23.18
N LEU A 108 -2.03 -0.25 22.84
CA LEU A 108 -1.66 -0.84 21.57
C LEU A 108 -2.93 -1.19 20.80
N LEU A 109 -3.09 -0.63 19.61
CA LEU A 109 -4.08 -1.06 18.64
C LEU A 109 -3.45 -2.14 17.73
N ILE A 110 -4.17 -3.23 17.51
CA ILE A 110 -3.79 -4.31 16.60
C ILE A 110 -4.93 -4.50 15.62
N TYR A 111 -4.71 -4.13 14.36
CA TYR A 111 -5.71 -4.32 13.30
C TYR A 111 -5.31 -5.55 12.47
N THR A 112 -6.18 -6.56 12.43
CA THR A 112 -5.92 -7.83 11.75
C THR A 112 -6.99 -8.10 10.70
N VAL A 113 -6.55 -8.44 9.48
CA VAL A 113 -7.41 -8.85 8.38
C VAL A 113 -6.92 -10.18 7.81
N THR A 114 -7.87 -11.09 7.56
CA THR A 114 -7.60 -12.35 6.86
C THR A 114 -8.46 -12.43 5.62
N PHE A 115 -7.86 -12.73 4.48
CA PHE A 115 -8.55 -12.85 3.20
C PHE A 115 -8.03 -14.02 2.38
N THR A 116 -8.89 -14.53 1.48
CA THR A 116 -8.60 -15.55 0.49
C THR A 116 -9.08 -15.09 -0.88
N VAL A 117 -8.54 -15.68 -1.95
CA VAL A 117 -9.04 -15.44 -3.31
C VAL A 117 -9.31 -16.78 -3.97
N ARG A 118 -10.55 -16.96 -4.42
CA ARG A 118 -10.99 -18.17 -5.16
C ARG A 118 -11.38 -17.79 -6.57
N GLY A 119 -10.84 -18.48 -7.55
CA GLY A 119 -11.34 -18.47 -8.92
C GLY A 119 -12.53 -19.41 -9.09
N PRO A 120 -13.05 -19.53 -10.32
CA PRO A 120 -14.16 -20.45 -10.61
C PRO A 120 -13.84 -21.90 -10.27
N ASP A 121 -12.63 -22.37 -10.58
CA ASP A 121 -12.26 -23.78 -10.51
C ASP A 121 -11.17 -24.09 -9.47
N LYS A 122 -10.47 -23.07 -8.97
CA LYS A 122 -9.33 -23.25 -8.06
C LYS A 122 -9.15 -22.08 -7.10
N GLU A 123 -8.47 -22.36 -6.00
CA GLU A 123 -7.96 -21.31 -5.12
C GLU A 123 -6.79 -20.57 -5.81
N LEU A 124 -6.90 -19.24 -5.89
CA LEU A 124 -5.89 -18.37 -6.50
C LEU A 124 -4.91 -17.84 -5.45
N LEU A 125 -5.38 -17.66 -4.23
CA LEU A 125 -4.58 -17.23 -3.10
C LEU A 125 -5.10 -17.90 -1.82
N ALA A 126 -4.25 -18.68 -1.19
CA ALA A 126 -4.51 -19.29 0.11
C ALA A 126 -4.74 -18.21 1.19
N PRO A 127 -5.37 -18.55 2.33
CA PRO A 127 -5.64 -17.60 3.40
C PRO A 127 -4.41 -16.77 3.79
N GLN A 128 -4.53 -15.45 3.65
CA GLN A 128 -3.50 -14.50 4.01
C GLN A 128 -3.96 -13.71 5.22
N THR A 129 -3.21 -13.78 6.30
CA THR A 129 -3.40 -12.90 7.46
C THR A 129 -2.38 -11.78 7.41
N ILE A 130 -2.86 -10.55 7.49
CA ILE A 130 -2.06 -9.33 7.60
C ILE A 130 -2.48 -8.59 8.86
N ALA A 131 -1.51 -8.00 9.55
CA ALA A 131 -1.77 -7.19 10.73
C ALA A 131 -0.86 -5.97 10.75
N VAL A 132 -1.37 -4.86 11.27
CA VAL A 132 -0.60 -3.67 11.63
C VAL A 132 -0.84 -3.35 13.09
N GLN A 133 0.16 -2.75 13.73
CA GLN A 133 0.12 -2.37 15.13
C GLN A 133 0.48 -0.90 15.24
N GLN A 134 -0.19 -0.20 16.15
CA GLN A 134 0.06 1.19 16.44
C GLN A 134 -0.17 1.43 17.94
N ASP A 135 0.83 1.96 18.60
CA ASP A 135 0.71 2.45 19.96
C ASP A 135 0.25 3.90 20.00
N TYR A 136 -0.46 4.26 21.05
CA TYR A 136 -0.80 5.65 21.35
C TYR A 136 -0.92 5.89 22.86
N SER A 137 -0.53 7.10 23.28
CA SER A 137 -0.59 7.50 24.69
C SER A 137 -1.93 8.16 25.03
N PHE A 138 -2.45 7.88 26.21
CA PHE A 138 -3.67 8.43 26.74
C PHE A 138 -3.36 9.38 27.91
N ALA A 139 -3.75 10.66 27.77
CA ALA A 139 -3.65 11.64 28.83
C ALA A 139 -5.08 11.96 29.34
N GLU A 140 -5.31 11.82 30.66
CA GLU A 140 -6.64 11.91 31.28
C GLU A 140 -7.39 13.24 31.05
N ASN A 141 -6.67 14.31 30.83
CA ASN A 141 -7.23 15.68 30.73
C ASN A 141 -7.79 16.04 29.34
N VAL A 142 -7.79 15.12 28.36
CA VAL A 142 -8.19 15.42 26.97
C VAL A 142 -9.02 14.28 26.35
N VAL A 143 -10.00 13.74 27.05
CA VAL A 143 -10.75 12.51 26.66
C VAL A 143 -11.37 12.61 25.25
N LEU A 144 -12.10 13.68 24.93
CA LEU A 144 -12.76 13.83 23.62
C LEU A 144 -11.77 13.92 22.44
N ALA A 145 -10.61 14.57 22.63
CA ALA A 145 -9.59 14.65 21.60
C ALA A 145 -8.93 13.28 21.37
N LYS A 146 -8.87 12.43 22.40
CA LYS A 146 -8.25 11.09 22.33
C LYS A 146 -9.13 10.05 21.65
N GLU A 147 -10.45 10.11 21.80
CA GLU A 147 -11.36 9.26 21.02
C GLU A 147 -11.19 9.54 19.51
N HIS A 148 -11.13 10.81 19.14
CA HIS A 148 -10.90 11.21 17.76
C HIS A 148 -9.53 10.79 17.22
N GLU A 149 -8.48 10.83 18.05
CA GLU A 149 -7.13 10.32 17.67
C GLU A 149 -7.15 8.81 17.39
N ALA A 150 -7.83 8.03 18.24
CA ALA A 150 -7.96 6.58 18.04
C ALA A 150 -8.70 6.24 16.72
N ASP A 151 -9.72 7.01 16.35
CA ASP A 151 -10.43 6.82 15.08
C ASP A 151 -9.55 7.15 13.89
N ILE A 152 -8.79 8.24 13.92
CA ILE A 152 -7.82 8.59 12.88
C ILE A 152 -6.77 7.48 12.72
N LEU A 153 -6.28 6.94 13.84
CA LEU A 153 -5.31 5.83 13.79
C LEU A 153 -5.91 4.58 13.16
N ARG A 154 -7.16 4.21 13.49
CA ARG A 154 -7.84 3.06 12.88
C ARG A 154 -7.97 3.22 11.36
N GLU A 155 -8.37 4.40 10.89
CA GLU A 155 -8.43 4.69 9.46
C GLU A 155 -7.06 4.60 8.78
N GLN A 156 -5.99 5.09 9.42
CA GLN A 156 -4.63 4.98 8.87
C GLN A 156 -4.17 3.52 8.80
N MET A 157 -4.45 2.74 9.85
CA MET A 157 -4.15 1.31 9.89
C MET A 157 -4.90 0.55 8.79
N ALA A 158 -6.20 0.86 8.59
CA ALA A 158 -7.01 0.30 7.52
C ALA A 158 -6.40 0.60 6.14
N ARG A 159 -6.02 1.86 5.86
CA ARG A 159 -5.34 2.24 4.61
C ARG A 159 -4.03 1.46 4.39
N ASN A 160 -3.24 1.27 5.44
CA ASN A 160 -2.00 0.49 5.37
C ASN A 160 -2.25 -0.98 5.05
N LEU A 161 -3.24 -1.60 5.73
CA LEU A 161 -3.65 -2.99 5.46
C LEU A 161 -4.17 -3.16 4.03
N VAL A 162 -5.02 -2.24 3.56
CA VAL A 162 -5.53 -2.25 2.18
C VAL A 162 -4.38 -2.15 1.18
N ALA A 163 -3.41 -1.26 1.39
CA ALA A 163 -2.25 -1.15 0.50
C ALA A 163 -1.44 -2.45 0.44
N ILE A 164 -1.31 -3.19 1.55
CA ILE A 164 -0.68 -4.51 1.58
C ILE A 164 -1.52 -5.53 0.80
N ALA A 165 -2.83 -5.57 1.04
CA ALA A 165 -3.75 -6.49 0.37
C ALA A 165 -3.76 -6.25 -1.15
N ILE A 166 -3.91 -5.01 -1.62
CA ILE A 166 -3.90 -4.65 -3.04
C ILE A 166 -2.59 -5.05 -3.72
N ARG A 167 -1.42 -4.86 -3.07
CA ARG A 167 -0.14 -5.34 -3.62
C ARG A 167 -0.09 -6.85 -3.78
N ARG A 168 -0.60 -7.61 -2.80
CA ARG A 168 -0.67 -9.08 -2.90
C ARG A 168 -1.62 -9.53 -4.00
N LEU A 169 -2.78 -8.90 -4.13
CA LEU A 169 -3.73 -9.16 -5.21
C LEU A 169 -3.16 -8.81 -6.58
N GLY A 170 -2.45 -7.69 -6.71
CA GLY A 170 -1.80 -7.27 -7.95
C GLY A 170 -0.67 -8.19 -8.41
N SER A 171 -0.16 -9.08 -7.55
CA SER A 171 0.87 -10.07 -7.91
C SER A 171 0.29 -11.39 -8.45
N LEU A 172 -1.02 -11.58 -8.42
CA LEU A 172 -1.68 -12.77 -8.99
C LEU A 172 -1.53 -12.79 -10.51
N LYS A 173 -1.38 -14.00 -11.07
CA LYS A 173 -1.19 -14.24 -12.51
C LYS A 173 -2.33 -15.07 -13.07
#